data_6ab80bfd5bac7ff14af233207e659acd
#
_entry.id   6ab80bfd5bac7ff14af233207e659acd
#
_cell.length_a   1.000
_cell.length_b   1.000
_cell.length_c   1.000
_cell.angle_alpha   90.00
_cell.angle_beta   90.00
_cell.angle_gamma   90.00
#
_symmetry.space_group_name_H-M   'P 1'
#
loop_
_entity.id
_entity.type
_entity.pdbx_description
1 polymer ?
#
loop_
_entity_poly.entity_id
_entity_poly.type
_entity_poly.pdbx_seq_one_letter_code
_entity_poly.pdbx_strand_id
1 'polypeptide(L)'
;MRYFARLAATVLASTLTVLPALAQPFSDTDVPFVVTPDKVTMEMLKLASIGPNDFVLDLGSGDGRIVILAALRFGARGLGVEIVPGLVEKSQANARAAGVADRAEFRVQDLFKTDLTQASVITMYLLPEVNLQLRPAFLALKPGTRLVSHDWDMGEWKPDRTVTVDVPDKPIGREKFSRLHLWVVPAQVAGLWCGEGELRNFSVELAQSFQQFDGALRRQVGRRQQARGLSGSIAGPVLQASSMTAASSAAAQLRIELQDDTLRVIEADGDLADLRGMALRRPVGGRC
;
A
#
# COMPACT_ATOMS: atom_id res chain seq x y z
N MET A 1 -46.46 -8.05 -67.41
CA MET A 1 -46.25 -6.92 -66.53
C MET A 1 -46.10 -7.47 -65.10
N ARG A 2 -44.88 -7.53 -64.56
CA ARG A 2 -44.59 -8.04 -63.22
C ARG A 2 -43.98 -6.89 -62.42
N TYR A 3 -44.70 -6.40 -61.38
CA TYR A 3 -44.24 -5.39 -60.47
C TYR A 3 -43.41 -6.04 -59.33
N PHE A 4 -42.12 -5.66 -59.22
CA PHE A 4 -41.29 -5.98 -58.08
C PHE A 4 -41.44 -4.87 -57.06
N ALA A 5 -42.01 -5.21 -55.91
CA ALA A 5 -42.00 -4.34 -54.71
C ALA A 5 -40.70 -4.55 -53.96
N ARG A 6 -39.91 -3.49 -53.79
CA ARG A 6 -38.70 -3.46 -52.91
C ARG A 6 -39.12 -3.09 -51.48
N LEU A 7 -39.00 -4.03 -50.55
CA LEU A 7 -39.09 -3.73 -49.12
C LEU A 7 -37.73 -3.15 -48.68
N ALA A 8 -37.76 -1.92 -48.17
CA ALA A 8 -36.63 -1.30 -47.47
C ALA A 8 -36.75 -1.65 -45.97
N ALA A 9 -35.80 -2.44 -45.47
CA ALA A 9 -35.68 -2.73 -44.04
C ALA A 9 -34.86 -1.63 -43.35
N THR A 10 -35.55 -0.85 -42.50
CA THR A 10 -34.93 0.18 -41.67
C THR A 10 -34.38 -0.49 -40.42
N VAL A 11 -33.07 -0.55 -40.27
CA VAL A 11 -32.40 -1.04 -39.05
C VAL A 11 -32.33 0.13 -38.05
N LEU A 12 -33.10 0.04 -36.98
CA LEU A 12 -33.00 0.95 -35.83
C LEU A 12 -31.84 0.53 -34.95
N ALA A 13 -30.73 1.27 -35.00
CA ALA A 13 -29.60 1.07 -34.09
C ALA A 13 -29.92 1.72 -32.73
N SER A 14 -30.25 0.91 -31.73
CA SER A 14 -30.41 1.36 -30.35
C SER A 14 -29.04 1.54 -29.71
N THR A 15 -28.61 2.77 -29.53
CA THR A 15 -27.40 3.10 -28.73
C THR A 15 -27.75 2.98 -27.24
N LEU A 16 -27.24 1.91 -26.60
CA LEU A 16 -27.27 1.80 -25.14
C LEU A 16 -26.26 2.80 -24.56
N THR A 17 -26.75 3.90 -24.01
CA THR A 17 -25.95 4.80 -23.19
C THR A 17 -25.75 4.16 -21.82
N VAL A 18 -24.55 3.65 -21.55
CA VAL A 18 -24.15 3.22 -20.23
C VAL A 18 -23.86 4.48 -19.41
N LEU A 19 -24.80 4.85 -18.54
CA LEU A 19 -24.56 5.88 -17.52
C LEU A 19 -23.57 5.36 -16.48
N PRO A 20 -22.53 6.14 -16.12
CA PRO A 20 -21.66 5.74 -15.02
C PRO A 20 -22.50 5.69 -13.73
N ALA A 21 -22.47 4.56 -13.04
CA ALA A 21 -23.05 4.42 -11.71
C ALA A 21 -22.31 5.38 -10.78
N LEU A 22 -22.97 6.46 -10.40
CA LEU A 22 -22.50 7.34 -9.32
C LEU A 22 -22.52 6.51 -8.04
N ALA A 23 -21.35 6.25 -7.46
CA ALA A 23 -21.24 5.64 -6.15
C ALA A 23 -22.02 6.53 -5.16
N GLN A 24 -23.01 5.95 -4.49
CA GLN A 24 -23.78 6.65 -3.46
C GLN A 24 -22.82 6.99 -2.32
N PRO A 25 -22.83 8.20 -1.76
CA PRO A 25 -22.06 8.48 -0.57
C PRO A 25 -22.61 7.62 0.59
N PHE A 26 -21.69 6.99 1.35
CA PHE A 26 -22.06 6.27 2.56
C PHE A 26 -22.79 7.21 3.53
N SER A 27 -23.93 6.74 4.10
CA SER A 27 -24.65 7.48 5.13
C SER A 27 -24.09 7.13 6.52
N ASP A 28 -24.29 8.02 7.50
CA ASP A 28 -23.87 7.84 8.91
C ASP A 28 -24.42 6.54 9.56
N THR A 29 -25.39 5.89 8.92
CA THR A 29 -26.05 4.66 9.42
C THR A 29 -25.48 3.38 8.79
N ASP A 30 -24.63 3.46 7.77
CA ASP A 30 -24.23 2.32 6.95
C ASP A 30 -23.06 1.52 7.56
N VAL A 31 -22.28 2.10 8.47
CA VAL A 31 -21.16 1.43 9.14
C VAL A 31 -21.38 1.39 10.64
N PRO A 32 -21.67 0.22 11.25
CA PRO A 32 -21.85 0.13 12.69
C PRO A 32 -20.52 0.39 13.41
N PHE A 33 -20.56 1.21 14.46
CA PHE A 33 -19.42 1.37 15.36
C PHE A 33 -19.14 0.05 16.10
N VAL A 34 -18.04 -0.59 15.77
CA VAL A 34 -17.57 -1.83 16.42
C VAL A 34 -16.26 -1.54 17.13
N VAL A 35 -16.27 -1.81 18.42
CA VAL A 35 -15.12 -1.58 19.29
C VAL A 35 -14.02 -2.62 19.04
N THR A 36 -12.81 -2.18 18.67
CA THR A 36 -11.62 -3.04 18.67
C THR A 36 -11.22 -3.35 20.12
N PRO A 37 -11.11 -4.64 20.52
CA PRO A 37 -10.68 -5.00 21.86
C PRO A 37 -9.29 -4.44 22.20
N ASP A 38 -9.05 -4.08 23.46
CA ASP A 38 -7.77 -3.47 23.89
C ASP A 38 -6.54 -4.33 23.58
N LYS A 39 -6.67 -5.66 23.75
CA LYS A 39 -5.62 -6.62 23.36
C LYS A 39 -5.31 -6.53 21.88
N VAL A 40 -6.33 -6.46 21.03
CA VAL A 40 -6.19 -6.34 19.57
C VAL A 40 -5.56 -5.00 19.19
N THR A 41 -6.03 -3.90 19.80
CA THR A 41 -5.43 -2.56 19.63
C THR A 41 -3.93 -2.56 19.95
N MET A 42 -3.54 -3.17 21.07
CA MET A 42 -2.14 -3.28 21.45
C MET A 42 -1.32 -4.07 20.42
N GLU A 43 -1.84 -5.20 19.95
CA GLU A 43 -1.15 -6.03 18.95
C GLU A 43 -1.09 -5.36 17.57
N MET A 44 -2.09 -4.55 17.17
CA MET A 44 -2.02 -3.72 15.96
C MET A 44 -0.84 -2.74 16.02
N LEU A 45 -0.70 -2.03 17.15
CA LEU A 45 0.38 -1.04 17.35
C LEU A 45 1.77 -1.70 17.38
N LYS A 46 1.89 -2.87 18.02
CA LYS A 46 3.11 -3.68 18.02
C LYS A 46 3.46 -4.21 16.62
N LEU A 47 2.45 -4.71 15.89
CA LEU A 47 2.63 -5.23 14.54
C LEU A 47 3.17 -4.15 13.60
N ALA A 48 2.69 -2.90 13.75
CA ALA A 48 3.21 -1.73 13.05
C ALA A 48 4.58 -1.26 13.58
N SER A 49 5.11 -1.83 14.66
CA SER A 49 6.35 -1.38 15.30
C SER A 49 6.36 0.13 15.56
N ILE A 50 5.27 0.64 16.17
CA ILE A 50 5.10 2.07 16.44
C ILE A 50 6.13 2.56 17.45
N GLY A 51 6.66 3.76 17.21
CA GLY A 51 7.59 4.46 18.09
C GLY A 51 7.26 5.96 18.24
N PRO A 52 8.05 6.70 19.03
CA PRO A 52 7.78 8.09 19.38
C PRO A 52 7.87 9.07 18.19
N ASN A 53 8.50 8.68 17.11
CA ASN A 53 8.63 9.48 15.89
C ASN A 53 7.50 9.22 14.88
N ASP A 54 6.58 8.31 15.19
CA ASP A 54 5.48 7.98 14.29
C ASP A 54 4.32 8.96 14.40
N PHE A 55 3.66 9.17 13.28
CA PHE A 55 2.36 9.80 13.19
C PHE A 55 1.32 8.74 12.76
N VAL A 56 0.44 8.40 13.69
CA VAL A 56 -0.62 7.41 13.49
C VAL A 56 -1.88 8.10 12.99
N LEU A 57 -2.39 7.68 11.84
CA LEU A 57 -3.69 8.08 11.33
C LEU A 57 -4.66 6.91 11.46
N ASP A 58 -5.73 7.09 12.23
CA ASP A 58 -6.76 6.07 12.44
C ASP A 58 -8.02 6.43 11.64
N LEU A 59 -8.37 5.59 10.67
CA LEU A 59 -9.50 5.81 9.76
C LEU A 59 -10.76 5.13 10.31
N GLY A 60 -11.78 5.94 10.66
CA GLY A 60 -12.95 5.48 11.42
C GLY A 60 -12.59 5.28 12.88
N SER A 61 -12.06 6.32 13.54
CA SER A 61 -11.40 6.19 14.85
C SER A 61 -12.33 5.90 16.04
N GLY A 62 -13.65 5.98 15.83
CA GLY A 62 -14.64 5.66 16.85
C GLY A 62 -14.42 6.45 18.15
N ASP A 63 -14.17 5.75 19.26
CA ASP A 63 -13.92 6.34 20.57
C ASP A 63 -12.44 6.74 20.81
N GLY A 64 -11.60 6.66 19.77
CA GLY A 64 -10.23 7.16 19.79
C GLY A 64 -9.18 6.22 20.39
N ARG A 65 -9.57 5.00 20.80
CA ARG A 65 -8.71 4.10 21.59
C ARG A 65 -7.36 3.77 20.93
N ILE A 66 -7.29 3.63 19.60
CA ILE A 66 -6.06 3.27 18.89
C ILE A 66 -5.06 4.43 18.99
N VAL A 67 -5.47 5.65 18.65
CA VAL A 67 -4.59 6.84 18.70
C VAL A 67 -4.19 7.17 20.14
N ILE A 68 -5.13 7.07 21.09
CA ILE A 68 -4.87 7.29 22.53
C ILE A 68 -3.83 6.29 23.04
N LEU A 69 -3.98 5.00 22.72
CA LEU A 69 -3.05 3.97 23.15
C LEU A 69 -1.67 4.13 22.50
N ALA A 70 -1.61 4.53 21.21
CA ALA A 70 -0.37 4.87 20.52
C ALA A 70 0.39 6.01 21.23
N ALA A 71 -0.32 7.07 21.64
CA ALA A 71 0.25 8.17 22.39
C ALA A 71 0.73 7.76 23.79
N LEU A 72 -0.10 7.00 24.54
CA LEU A 72 0.20 6.58 25.90
C LEU A 72 1.37 5.60 26.02
N ARG A 73 1.42 4.61 25.14
CA ARG A 73 2.34 3.47 25.29
C ARG A 73 3.60 3.58 24.44
N PHE A 74 3.53 4.31 23.32
CA PHE A 74 4.60 4.39 22.36
C PHE A 74 5.13 5.82 22.18
N GLY A 75 4.48 6.83 22.80
CA GLY A 75 4.86 8.23 22.66
C GLY A 75 4.58 8.83 21.29
N ALA A 76 3.87 8.11 20.44
CA ALA A 76 3.52 8.54 19.08
C ALA A 76 2.56 9.75 19.11
N ARG A 77 2.52 10.50 18.01
CA ARG A 77 1.47 11.47 17.74
C ARG A 77 0.46 10.85 16.78
N GLY A 78 -0.77 11.35 16.77
CA GLY A 78 -1.72 10.84 15.80
C GLY A 78 -2.99 11.65 15.69
N LEU A 79 -3.73 11.32 14.61
CA LEU A 79 -5.02 11.88 14.27
C LEU A 79 -6.01 10.72 14.07
N GLY A 80 -7.14 10.78 14.74
CA GLY A 80 -8.31 9.96 14.45
C GLY A 80 -9.31 10.76 13.61
N VAL A 81 -9.78 10.19 12.50
CA VAL A 81 -10.87 10.76 11.71
C VAL A 81 -12.09 9.88 11.82
N GLU A 82 -13.24 10.51 12.08
CA GLU A 82 -14.51 9.84 12.32
C GLU A 82 -15.64 10.70 11.74
N ILE A 83 -16.65 10.07 11.12
CA ILE A 83 -17.76 10.80 10.50
C ILE A 83 -18.83 11.20 11.51
N VAL A 84 -18.95 10.47 12.62
CA VAL A 84 -19.98 10.67 13.65
C VAL A 84 -19.51 11.67 14.70
N PRO A 85 -20.11 12.91 14.81
CA PRO A 85 -19.63 13.94 15.72
C PRO A 85 -19.58 13.51 17.20
N GLY A 86 -20.60 12.77 17.65
CA GLY A 86 -20.66 12.29 19.04
C GLY A 86 -19.53 11.31 19.41
N LEU A 87 -19.02 10.52 18.45
CA LEU A 87 -17.84 9.68 18.66
C LEU A 87 -16.56 10.52 18.73
N VAL A 88 -16.45 11.58 17.93
CA VAL A 88 -15.33 12.53 18.03
C VAL A 88 -15.31 13.26 19.36
N GLU A 89 -16.45 13.72 19.85
CA GLU A 89 -16.55 14.33 21.19
C GLU A 89 -16.11 13.36 22.28
N LYS A 90 -16.54 12.10 22.19
CA LYS A 90 -16.14 11.02 23.10
C LYS A 90 -14.63 10.76 23.03
N SER A 91 -14.05 10.65 21.84
CA SER A 91 -12.61 10.41 21.66
C SER A 91 -11.77 11.55 22.21
N GLN A 92 -12.19 12.81 22.01
CA GLN A 92 -11.54 13.99 22.60
C GLN A 92 -11.63 13.99 24.13
N ALA A 93 -12.77 13.61 24.70
CA ALA A 93 -12.92 13.47 26.16
C ALA A 93 -12.01 12.36 26.71
N ASN A 94 -11.95 11.21 26.02
CA ASN A 94 -11.07 10.10 26.39
C ASN A 94 -9.58 10.51 26.34
N ALA A 95 -9.15 11.26 25.32
CA ALA A 95 -7.77 11.74 25.20
C ALA A 95 -7.40 12.71 26.33
N ARG A 96 -8.32 13.61 26.69
CA ARG A 96 -8.13 14.51 27.87
C ARG A 96 -8.01 13.71 29.16
N ALA A 97 -8.92 12.76 29.39
CA ALA A 97 -8.90 11.92 30.60
C ALA A 97 -7.63 11.05 30.67
N ALA A 98 -7.09 10.63 29.55
CA ALA A 98 -5.84 9.89 29.45
C ALA A 98 -4.58 10.78 29.54
N GLY A 99 -4.71 12.11 29.53
CA GLY A 99 -3.58 13.03 29.57
C GLY A 99 -2.72 13.08 28.31
N VAL A 100 -3.31 12.77 27.15
CA VAL A 100 -2.60 12.72 25.85
C VAL A 100 -3.22 13.62 24.78
N ALA A 101 -4.07 14.55 25.14
CA ALA A 101 -4.75 15.44 24.20
C ALA A 101 -3.79 16.35 23.39
N ASP A 102 -2.57 16.50 23.83
CA ASP A 102 -1.48 17.19 23.12
C ASP A 102 -0.86 16.36 21.96
N ARG A 103 -1.09 15.04 21.95
CA ARG A 103 -0.54 14.09 20.99
C ARG A 103 -1.60 13.31 20.20
N ALA A 104 -2.81 13.20 20.72
CA ALA A 104 -3.95 12.49 20.13
C ALA A 104 -5.05 13.49 19.75
N GLU A 105 -5.13 13.82 18.47
CA GLU A 105 -6.14 14.70 17.90
C GLU A 105 -7.27 13.90 17.26
N PHE A 106 -8.52 14.45 17.26
CA PHE A 106 -9.68 13.82 16.64
C PHE A 106 -10.50 14.87 15.90
N ARG A 107 -10.94 14.51 14.67
CA ARG A 107 -11.71 15.39 13.80
C ARG A 107 -12.94 14.70 13.23
N VAL A 108 -14.03 15.44 13.13
CA VAL A 108 -15.18 15.04 12.32
C VAL A 108 -14.78 15.19 10.86
N GLN A 109 -14.54 14.07 10.19
CA GLN A 109 -14.02 14.10 8.83
C GLN A 109 -14.32 12.80 8.08
N ASP A 110 -14.67 12.94 6.80
CA ASP A 110 -14.80 11.83 5.87
C ASP A 110 -13.41 11.25 5.57
N LEU A 111 -13.22 9.95 5.83
CA LEU A 111 -11.96 9.25 5.62
C LEU A 111 -11.49 9.28 4.15
N PHE A 112 -12.43 9.33 3.18
CA PHE A 112 -12.10 9.42 1.76
C PHE A 112 -11.58 10.80 1.33
N LYS A 113 -11.81 11.84 2.15
CA LYS A 113 -11.34 13.21 1.93
C LYS A 113 -10.15 13.58 2.84
N THR A 114 -9.62 12.60 3.53
CA THR A 114 -8.51 12.80 4.47
C THR A 114 -7.18 12.77 3.73
N ASP A 115 -6.30 13.75 4.04
CA ASP A 115 -4.91 13.72 3.60
C ASP A 115 -4.14 12.63 4.36
N LEU A 116 -3.80 11.56 3.65
CA LEU A 116 -3.09 10.40 4.19
C LEU A 116 -1.57 10.59 4.23
N THR A 117 -1.04 11.62 3.58
CA THR A 117 0.41 11.78 3.31
C THR A 117 1.25 12.07 4.55
N GLN A 118 0.63 12.58 5.61
CA GLN A 118 1.29 12.87 6.88
C GLN A 118 1.58 11.61 7.72
N ALA A 119 0.87 10.51 7.42
CA ALA A 119 0.95 9.30 8.21
C ALA A 119 2.22 8.49 7.93
N SER A 120 2.92 8.07 8.98
CA SER A 120 3.90 6.99 8.92
C SER A 120 3.24 5.63 9.17
N VAL A 121 2.10 5.63 9.88
CA VAL A 121 1.27 4.45 10.15
C VAL A 121 -0.20 4.82 9.95
N ILE A 122 -0.94 3.98 9.23
CA ILE A 122 -2.40 4.08 9.12
C ILE A 122 -3.00 2.82 9.75
N THR A 123 -3.99 3.02 10.62
CA THR A 123 -4.78 1.95 11.23
C THR A 123 -6.21 2.01 10.75
N MET A 124 -6.87 0.86 10.65
CA MET A 124 -8.25 0.78 10.20
C MET A 124 -8.95 -0.48 10.70
N TYR A 125 -10.23 -0.33 11.01
CA TYR A 125 -11.16 -1.43 11.18
C TYR A 125 -12.43 -1.11 10.39
N LEU A 126 -12.33 -1.26 9.07
CA LEU A 126 -13.35 -0.84 8.11
C LEU A 126 -13.91 -2.05 7.36
N LEU A 127 -15.01 -1.86 6.64
CA LEU A 127 -15.56 -2.90 5.77
C LEU A 127 -14.59 -3.22 4.61
N PRO A 128 -14.61 -4.47 4.10
CA PRO A 128 -13.74 -4.88 2.99
C PRO A 128 -13.81 -3.96 1.78
N GLU A 129 -15.01 -3.51 1.42
CA GLU A 129 -15.27 -2.63 0.28
C GLU A 129 -14.59 -1.27 0.45
N VAL A 130 -14.57 -0.75 1.68
CA VAL A 130 -13.91 0.52 2.02
C VAL A 130 -12.40 0.39 1.90
N ASN A 131 -11.81 -0.72 2.39
CA ASN A 131 -10.39 -1.02 2.23
C ASN A 131 -10.00 -1.07 0.74
N LEU A 132 -10.82 -1.73 -0.10
CA LEU A 132 -10.58 -1.81 -1.53
C LEU A 132 -10.67 -0.45 -2.23
N GLN A 133 -11.59 0.42 -1.81
CA GLN A 133 -11.69 1.79 -2.35
C GLN A 133 -10.50 2.67 -1.95
N LEU A 134 -9.96 2.50 -0.74
CA LEU A 134 -8.78 3.23 -0.25
C LEU A 134 -7.46 2.72 -0.82
N ARG A 135 -7.39 1.47 -1.27
CA ARG A 135 -6.18 0.81 -1.76
C ARG A 135 -5.37 1.63 -2.78
N PRO A 136 -5.97 2.27 -3.81
CA PRO A 136 -5.21 3.10 -4.74
C PRO A 136 -4.52 4.29 -4.05
N ALA A 137 -5.19 4.94 -3.09
CA ALA A 137 -4.62 6.04 -2.31
C ALA A 137 -3.49 5.55 -1.40
N PHE A 138 -3.62 4.38 -0.79
CA PHE A 138 -2.56 3.77 0.02
C PHE A 138 -1.31 3.45 -0.79
N LEU A 139 -1.47 2.91 -2.01
CA LEU A 139 -0.36 2.59 -2.90
C LEU A 139 0.39 3.83 -3.41
N ALA A 140 -0.22 5.01 -3.34
CA ALA A 140 0.39 6.28 -3.70
C ALA A 140 1.17 6.95 -2.55
N LEU A 141 1.11 6.38 -1.34
CA LEU A 141 1.81 6.90 -0.17
C LEU A 141 3.33 6.70 -0.28
N LYS A 142 4.06 7.41 0.58
CA LYS A 142 5.51 7.27 0.69
C LYS A 142 5.89 5.80 0.95
N PRO A 143 6.85 5.24 0.18
CA PRO A 143 7.38 3.91 0.47
C PRO A 143 7.83 3.76 1.91
N GLY A 144 7.43 2.67 2.57
CA GLY A 144 7.68 2.44 3.98
C GLY A 144 6.56 2.88 4.92
N THR A 145 5.52 3.59 4.45
CA THR A 145 4.29 3.81 5.24
C THR A 145 3.68 2.45 5.58
N ARG A 146 3.33 2.26 6.85
CA ARG A 146 2.77 0.99 7.37
C ARG A 146 1.27 1.10 7.52
N LEU A 147 0.55 0.11 7.01
CA LEU A 147 -0.90 0.04 7.07
C LEU A 147 -1.28 -1.19 7.90
N VAL A 148 -2.11 -1.02 8.91
CA VAL A 148 -2.60 -2.14 9.74
C VAL A 148 -4.11 -2.19 9.70
N SER A 149 -4.64 -3.30 9.20
CA SER A 149 -6.08 -3.56 9.17
C SER A 149 -6.46 -4.66 10.15
N HIS A 150 -7.58 -4.45 10.82
CA HIS A 150 -8.21 -5.43 11.69
C HIS A 150 -9.24 -6.24 10.89
N ASP A 151 -9.10 -7.56 10.90
CA ASP A 151 -9.93 -8.61 10.27
C ASP A 151 -9.98 -8.59 8.72
N TRP A 152 -9.96 -7.45 8.06
CA TRP A 152 -10.20 -7.34 6.63
C TRP A 152 -8.95 -7.01 5.83
N ASP A 153 -8.77 -7.72 4.70
CA ASP A 153 -7.64 -7.54 3.79
C ASP A 153 -7.91 -6.48 2.69
N MET A 154 -6.98 -6.36 1.74
CA MET A 154 -7.06 -5.47 0.56
C MET A 154 -7.15 -6.25 -0.76
N GLY A 155 -7.75 -7.45 -0.73
CA GLY A 155 -7.97 -8.28 -1.91
C GLY A 155 -6.68 -8.85 -2.50
N GLU A 156 -6.35 -8.46 -3.72
CA GLU A 156 -5.16 -8.95 -4.43
C GLU A 156 -3.85 -8.46 -3.81
N TRP A 157 -3.85 -7.28 -3.19
CA TRP A 157 -2.69 -6.81 -2.46
C TRP A 157 -2.54 -7.59 -1.15
N LYS A 158 -1.73 -8.63 -1.18
CA LYS A 158 -1.53 -9.51 -0.02
C LYS A 158 -0.73 -8.79 1.07
N PRO A 159 -1.05 -9.01 2.36
CA PRO A 159 -0.29 -8.41 3.46
C PRO A 159 1.13 -8.98 3.53
N ASP A 160 2.08 -8.14 3.95
CA ASP A 160 3.45 -8.55 4.24
C ASP A 160 3.51 -9.45 5.47
N ARG A 161 2.58 -9.24 6.43
CA ARG A 161 2.47 -10.05 7.63
C ARG A 161 1.02 -10.14 8.11
N THR A 162 0.62 -11.31 8.57
CA THR A 162 -0.65 -11.52 9.26
C THR A 162 -0.40 -12.15 10.63
N VAL A 163 -1.07 -11.63 11.65
CA VAL A 163 -1.05 -12.16 13.03
C VAL A 163 -2.48 -12.46 13.46
N THR A 164 -2.68 -13.58 14.12
CA THR A 164 -3.97 -13.96 14.74
C THR A 164 -3.89 -13.69 16.24
N VAL A 165 -4.91 -13.03 16.77
CA VAL A 165 -5.05 -12.68 18.18
C VAL A 165 -6.30 -13.35 18.73
N ASP A 166 -6.17 -14.19 19.76
CA ASP A 166 -7.30 -14.79 20.42
C ASP A 166 -8.14 -13.75 21.17
N VAL A 167 -9.44 -13.73 20.89
CA VAL A 167 -10.44 -12.82 21.45
C VAL A 167 -11.67 -13.65 21.84
N PRO A 168 -11.66 -14.36 23.00
CA PRO A 168 -12.76 -15.23 23.42
C PRO A 168 -14.12 -14.51 23.47
N ASP A 169 -14.09 -13.22 23.85
CA ASP A 169 -15.27 -12.36 24.01
C ASP A 169 -15.47 -11.42 22.80
N LYS A 170 -15.05 -11.83 21.60
CA LYS A 170 -15.25 -11.04 20.38
C LYS A 170 -16.73 -10.69 20.20
N PRO A 171 -17.08 -9.38 20.13
CA PRO A 171 -18.49 -8.96 20.18
C PRO A 171 -19.24 -9.27 18.89
N ILE A 172 -18.56 -9.36 17.76
CA ILE A 172 -19.15 -9.58 16.44
C ILE A 172 -18.42 -10.73 15.72
N GLY A 173 -19.20 -11.54 15.00
CA GLY A 173 -18.70 -12.70 14.27
C GLY A 173 -18.74 -13.99 15.08
N ARG A 174 -18.54 -15.11 14.39
CA ARG A 174 -18.51 -16.45 15.01
C ARG A 174 -17.11 -16.84 15.50
N GLU A 175 -16.09 -16.23 14.93
CA GLU A 175 -14.69 -16.50 15.24
C GLU A 175 -14.33 -15.86 16.58
N LYS A 176 -13.60 -16.59 17.41
CA LYS A 176 -13.10 -16.14 18.72
C LYS A 176 -11.66 -15.61 18.64
N PHE A 177 -11.29 -15.12 17.47
CA PHE A 177 -10.01 -14.49 17.19
C PHE A 177 -10.19 -13.32 16.22
N SER A 178 -9.19 -12.47 16.16
CA SER A 178 -9.06 -11.40 15.17
C SER A 178 -7.79 -11.61 14.34
N ARG A 179 -7.85 -11.30 13.05
CA ARG A 179 -6.69 -11.26 12.16
C ARG A 179 -6.21 -9.82 12.03
N LEU A 180 -4.92 -9.62 12.18
CA LEU A 180 -4.27 -8.34 11.95
C LEU A 180 -3.37 -8.45 10.75
N HIS A 181 -3.59 -7.58 9.78
CA HIS A 181 -2.86 -7.57 8.53
C HIS A 181 -1.98 -6.33 8.45
N LEU A 182 -0.70 -6.51 8.15
CA LEU A 182 0.27 -5.44 7.93
C LEU A 182 0.67 -5.39 6.46
N TRP A 183 0.64 -4.20 5.89
CA TRP A 183 1.29 -3.87 4.62
C TRP A 183 2.31 -2.77 4.86
N VAL A 184 3.43 -2.86 4.14
CA VAL A 184 4.43 -1.79 4.03
C VAL A 184 4.36 -1.28 2.61
N VAL A 185 3.98 -0.03 2.42
CA VAL A 185 3.81 0.55 1.09
C VAL A 185 5.10 0.38 0.28
N PRO A 186 5.07 -0.33 -0.86
CA PRO A 186 6.26 -0.58 -1.65
C PRO A 186 6.64 0.62 -2.51
N ALA A 187 7.92 0.77 -2.78
CA ALA A 187 8.41 1.71 -3.80
C ALA A 187 7.80 1.38 -5.17
N GLN A 188 7.45 2.42 -5.94
CA GLN A 188 6.96 2.29 -7.31
C GLN A 188 8.13 2.26 -8.28
N VAL A 189 8.50 1.07 -8.73
CA VAL A 189 9.72 0.82 -9.51
C VAL A 189 9.47 0.32 -10.93
N ALA A 190 8.21 0.13 -11.32
CA ALA A 190 7.86 -0.32 -12.67
C ALA A 190 8.44 0.62 -13.74
N GLY A 191 8.89 0.05 -14.87
CA GLY A 191 9.41 0.76 -16.01
C GLY A 191 10.92 0.63 -16.20
N LEU A 192 11.46 1.48 -17.08
CA LEU A 192 12.86 1.46 -17.49
C LEU A 192 13.71 2.34 -16.58
N TRP A 193 14.88 1.81 -16.19
CA TRP A 193 15.92 2.48 -15.42
C TRP A 193 17.24 2.35 -16.12
N CYS A 194 17.99 3.46 -16.24
CA CYS A 194 19.24 3.55 -16.98
C CYS A 194 20.41 3.87 -16.06
N GLY A 195 21.53 3.19 -16.26
CA GLY A 195 22.77 3.49 -15.57
C GLY A 195 23.36 4.84 -16.03
N GLU A 196 24.01 5.53 -15.11
CA GLU A 196 24.70 6.80 -15.36
C GLU A 196 26.22 6.64 -15.38
N GLY A 197 26.93 7.57 -15.99
CA GLY A 197 28.39 7.62 -15.99
C GLY A 197 29.01 6.38 -16.64
N GLU A 198 29.80 5.62 -15.90
CA GLU A 198 30.45 4.38 -16.36
C GLU A 198 29.45 3.25 -16.62
N LEU A 199 28.23 3.40 -16.16
CA LEU A 199 27.13 2.43 -16.28
C LEU A 199 26.16 2.69 -17.42
N ARG A 200 26.44 3.62 -18.31
CA ARG A 200 25.56 3.89 -19.48
C ARG A 200 25.25 2.67 -20.33
N ASN A 201 26.03 1.60 -20.17
CA ASN A 201 25.81 0.32 -20.83
C ASN A 201 24.86 -0.61 -20.05
N PHE A 202 24.35 -0.20 -18.88
CA PHE A 202 23.38 -0.97 -18.11
C PHE A 202 21.99 -0.33 -18.15
N SER A 203 20.99 -1.19 -18.22
CA SER A 203 19.59 -0.80 -18.00
C SER A 203 18.84 -1.92 -17.31
N VAL A 204 17.80 -1.53 -16.55
CA VAL A 204 16.86 -2.45 -15.89
C VAL A 204 15.46 -2.05 -16.29
N GLU A 205 14.68 -3.03 -16.75
CA GLU A 205 13.27 -2.84 -17.04
C GLU A 205 12.47 -3.75 -16.10
N LEU A 206 11.57 -3.16 -15.32
CA LEU A 206 10.81 -3.83 -14.26
C LEU A 206 9.32 -3.77 -14.53
N ALA A 207 8.64 -4.90 -14.38
CA ALA A 207 7.19 -5.01 -14.19
C ALA A 207 6.92 -5.22 -12.69
N GLN A 208 5.91 -4.55 -12.15
CA GLN A 208 5.60 -4.61 -10.72
C GLN A 208 4.14 -4.94 -10.49
N SER A 209 3.89 -5.85 -9.56
CA SER A 209 2.58 -6.16 -9.01
C SER A 209 2.67 -6.07 -7.49
N PHE A 210 2.19 -4.95 -6.93
CA PHE A 210 2.29 -4.61 -5.51
C PHE A 210 3.74 -4.70 -5.00
N GLN A 211 4.01 -5.59 -4.02
CA GLN A 211 5.35 -5.82 -3.47
C GLN A 211 6.16 -6.91 -4.21
N GLN A 212 5.72 -7.35 -5.38
CA GLN A 212 6.46 -8.28 -6.22
C GLN A 212 6.88 -7.59 -7.52
N PHE A 213 8.04 -7.97 -8.04
CA PHE A 213 8.49 -7.51 -9.34
C PHE A 213 9.22 -8.61 -10.10
N ASP A 214 9.18 -8.50 -11.41
CA ASP A 214 10.01 -9.23 -12.35
C ASP A 214 10.52 -8.27 -13.43
N GLY A 215 11.54 -8.70 -14.17
CA GLY A 215 12.11 -7.86 -15.21
C GLY A 215 13.41 -8.38 -15.78
N ALA A 216 14.15 -7.48 -16.40
CA ALA A 216 15.41 -7.80 -17.03
C ALA A 216 16.49 -6.75 -16.76
N LEU A 217 17.64 -7.21 -16.32
CA LEU A 217 18.89 -6.45 -16.32
C LEU A 217 19.56 -6.65 -17.68
N ARG A 218 19.85 -5.56 -18.39
CA ARG A 218 20.53 -5.58 -19.69
C ARG A 218 21.88 -4.88 -19.58
N ARG A 219 22.91 -5.48 -20.22
CA ARG A 219 24.26 -4.91 -20.32
C ARG A 219 24.68 -4.90 -21.79
N GLN A 220 25.09 -3.75 -22.29
CA GLN A 220 25.66 -3.62 -23.62
C GLN A 220 27.18 -3.87 -23.57
N VAL A 221 27.68 -4.87 -24.29
CA VAL A 221 29.11 -5.22 -24.40
C VAL A 221 29.52 -5.14 -25.87
N GLY A 222 30.11 -4.02 -26.25
CA GLY A 222 30.38 -3.72 -27.67
C GLY A 222 29.07 -3.64 -28.47
N ARG A 223 28.94 -4.52 -29.49
CA ARG A 223 27.71 -4.60 -30.32
C ARG A 223 26.71 -5.64 -29.83
N ARG A 224 27.00 -6.37 -28.74
CA ARG A 224 26.11 -7.41 -28.19
C ARG A 224 25.40 -6.91 -26.96
N GLN A 225 24.12 -7.21 -26.84
CA GLN A 225 23.36 -7.00 -25.63
C GLN A 225 23.23 -8.34 -24.89
N GLN A 226 23.63 -8.34 -23.63
CA GLN A 226 23.39 -9.43 -22.68
C GLN A 226 22.18 -9.08 -21.82
N ALA A 227 21.27 -10.01 -21.60
CA ALA A 227 20.11 -9.84 -20.74
C ALA A 227 20.05 -10.96 -19.71
N ARG A 228 19.59 -10.59 -18.51
CA ARG A 228 19.35 -11.52 -17.38
C ARG A 228 18.00 -11.26 -16.79
N GLY A 229 17.28 -12.29 -16.42
CA GLY A 229 16.07 -12.16 -15.64
C GLY A 229 16.36 -11.63 -14.23
N LEU A 230 15.51 -10.74 -13.76
CA LEU A 230 15.44 -10.30 -12.37
C LEU A 230 14.05 -10.61 -11.84
N SER A 231 13.94 -11.07 -10.59
CA SER A 231 12.68 -11.18 -9.88
C SER A 231 12.90 -10.98 -8.39
N GLY A 232 11.87 -10.54 -7.68
CA GLY A 232 12.03 -10.32 -6.26
C GLY A 232 10.84 -9.65 -5.60
N SER A 233 11.08 -9.14 -4.39
CA SER A 233 10.10 -8.46 -3.56
C SER A 233 10.55 -7.05 -3.16
N ILE A 234 9.58 -6.22 -2.80
CA ILE A 234 9.77 -4.81 -2.40
C ILE A 234 9.17 -4.63 -1.01
N ALA A 235 9.98 -4.18 -0.07
CA ALA A 235 9.55 -3.81 1.27
C ALA A 235 9.91 -2.33 1.53
N GLY A 236 8.90 -1.46 1.52
CA GLY A 236 9.14 -0.03 1.56
C GLY A 236 10.01 0.44 0.39
N PRO A 237 11.12 1.15 0.64
CA PRO A 237 12.03 1.60 -0.41
C PRO A 237 13.00 0.52 -0.91
N VAL A 238 13.03 -0.67 -0.27
CA VAL A 238 14.06 -1.70 -0.50
C VAL A 238 13.53 -2.83 -1.37
N LEU A 239 14.27 -3.14 -2.45
CA LEU A 239 14.06 -4.29 -3.32
C LEU A 239 15.05 -5.39 -2.96
N GLN A 240 14.56 -6.61 -2.77
CA GLN A 240 15.35 -7.83 -2.69
C GLN A 240 15.20 -8.55 -4.03
N ALA A 241 16.26 -8.59 -4.83
CA ALA A 241 16.24 -9.14 -6.17
C ALA A 241 17.13 -10.38 -6.27
N SER A 242 16.68 -11.35 -7.06
CA SER A 242 17.45 -12.53 -7.46
C SER A 242 17.61 -12.52 -8.98
N SER A 243 18.79 -12.88 -9.45
CA SER A 243 19.09 -13.02 -10.88
C SER A 243 19.71 -14.39 -11.15
N MET A 244 19.13 -15.14 -12.09
CA MET A 244 19.66 -16.41 -12.54
C MET A 244 20.16 -16.30 -13.98
N THR A 245 21.26 -16.99 -14.29
CA THR A 245 21.71 -17.23 -15.67
C THR A 245 21.59 -18.70 -16.02
N ALA A 246 21.45 -19.01 -17.30
CA ALA A 246 21.46 -20.39 -17.77
C ALA A 246 22.79 -21.14 -17.48
N ALA A 247 23.86 -20.41 -17.18
CA ALA A 247 25.19 -20.95 -16.95
C ALA A 247 25.56 -21.08 -15.46
N SER A 248 24.77 -20.52 -14.53
CA SER A 248 25.06 -20.54 -13.10
C SER A 248 24.01 -21.34 -12.33
N SER A 249 24.47 -22.26 -11.48
CA SER A 249 23.61 -23.01 -10.55
C SER A 249 23.16 -22.21 -9.34
N ALA A 250 23.80 -21.07 -9.06
CA ALA A 250 23.47 -20.16 -7.95
C ALA A 250 22.92 -18.84 -8.49
N ALA A 251 21.81 -18.37 -7.91
CA ALA A 251 21.27 -17.07 -8.20
C ALA A 251 22.13 -15.98 -7.55
N ALA A 252 22.52 -14.95 -8.31
CA ALA A 252 23.08 -13.74 -7.73
C ALA A 252 21.98 -12.95 -7.01
N GLN A 253 22.31 -12.38 -5.85
CA GLN A 253 21.40 -11.59 -5.02
C GLN A 253 21.78 -10.11 -5.11
N LEU A 254 20.76 -9.26 -5.17
CA LEU A 254 20.91 -7.82 -5.12
C LEU A 254 19.95 -7.24 -4.09
N ARG A 255 20.47 -6.27 -3.31
CA ARG A 255 19.67 -5.36 -2.51
C ARG A 255 19.76 -3.97 -3.11
N ILE A 256 18.64 -3.47 -3.54
CA ILE A 256 18.53 -2.18 -4.23
C ILE A 256 17.59 -1.30 -3.40
N GLU A 257 17.92 -0.02 -3.28
CA GLU A 257 17.10 0.94 -2.55
C GLU A 257 16.69 2.10 -3.46
N LEU A 258 15.41 2.46 -3.43
CA LEU A 258 14.92 3.68 -4.06
C LEU A 258 15.18 4.88 -3.14
N GLN A 259 16.03 5.79 -3.58
CA GLN A 259 16.38 7.05 -2.92
C GLN A 259 16.19 8.18 -3.92
N ASP A 260 15.28 9.13 -3.65
CA ASP A 260 15.05 10.32 -4.48
C ASP A 260 15.05 10.03 -5.99
N ASP A 261 14.14 9.17 -6.47
CA ASP A 261 14.03 8.76 -7.89
C ASP A 261 15.28 8.06 -8.47
N THR A 262 16.14 7.53 -7.62
CA THR A 262 17.33 6.79 -8.00
C THR A 262 17.32 5.41 -7.37
N LEU A 263 17.46 4.35 -8.18
CA LEU A 263 17.71 3.00 -7.68
C LEU A 263 19.20 2.84 -7.41
N ARG A 264 19.58 2.64 -6.14
CA ARG A 264 20.96 2.37 -5.72
C ARG A 264 21.13 0.91 -5.37
N VAL A 265 22.13 0.26 -5.96
CA VAL A 265 22.52 -1.10 -5.58
C VAL A 265 23.36 -1.02 -4.30
N ILE A 266 22.76 -1.42 -3.18
CA ILE A 266 23.42 -1.40 -1.86
C ILE A 266 24.31 -2.62 -1.67
N GLU A 267 23.79 -3.79 -2.08
CA GLU A 267 24.51 -5.06 -2.00
C GLU A 267 24.32 -5.82 -3.31
N ALA A 268 25.37 -6.52 -3.73
CA ALA A 268 25.35 -7.41 -4.87
C ALA A 268 26.40 -8.50 -4.64
N ASP A 269 26.11 -9.72 -5.08
CA ASP A 269 27.02 -10.86 -4.98
C ASP A 269 27.21 -11.59 -6.32
N GLY A 270 27.97 -12.67 -6.28
CA GLY A 270 28.24 -13.51 -7.44
C GLY A 270 28.83 -12.71 -8.61
N ASP A 271 28.32 -12.97 -9.79
CA ASP A 271 28.76 -12.34 -11.04
C ASP A 271 28.11 -10.95 -11.28
N LEU A 272 27.36 -10.45 -10.32
CA LEU A 272 26.82 -9.08 -10.29
C LEU A 272 27.48 -8.22 -9.19
N ALA A 273 28.53 -8.70 -8.53
CA ALA A 273 29.21 -7.96 -7.47
C ALA A 273 29.76 -6.59 -7.92
N ASP A 274 30.09 -6.45 -9.20
CA ASP A 274 30.52 -5.20 -9.83
C ASP A 274 29.43 -4.13 -9.88
N LEU A 275 28.15 -4.48 -9.68
CA LEU A 275 27.04 -3.54 -9.63
C LEU A 275 26.91 -2.82 -8.28
N ARG A 276 27.62 -3.26 -7.25
CA ARG A 276 27.52 -2.66 -5.91
C ARG A 276 27.91 -1.18 -5.93
N GLY A 277 27.09 -0.35 -5.31
CA GLY A 277 27.27 1.11 -5.26
C GLY A 277 26.73 1.86 -6.49
N MET A 278 26.24 1.13 -7.48
CA MET A 278 25.71 1.68 -8.73
C MET A 278 24.37 2.35 -8.56
N ALA A 279 24.14 3.36 -9.43
CA ALA A 279 22.90 4.12 -9.47
C ALA A 279 22.26 4.05 -10.87
N LEU A 280 20.95 3.87 -10.87
CA LEU A 280 20.12 3.85 -12.08
C LEU A 280 19.00 4.87 -11.92
N ARG A 281 18.71 5.62 -12.99
CA ARG A 281 17.64 6.62 -13.00
C ARG A 281 16.64 6.37 -14.13
N ARG A 282 15.47 6.92 -13.97
CA ARG A 282 14.48 6.93 -15.05
C ARG A 282 15.00 7.77 -16.21
N PRO A 283 14.92 7.27 -17.48
CA PRO A 283 15.41 8.01 -18.62
C PRO A 283 14.55 9.24 -18.93
N VAL A 284 15.18 10.33 -19.29
CA VAL A 284 14.51 11.47 -19.92
C VAL A 284 14.25 11.09 -21.38
N GLY A 285 12.97 11.01 -21.79
CA GLY A 285 12.60 10.65 -23.16
C GLY A 285 12.43 9.15 -23.43
N GLY A 286 12.41 8.30 -22.38
CA GLY A 286 11.96 6.91 -22.47
C GLY A 286 12.96 5.91 -23.06
N ARG A 287 14.23 6.27 -23.26
CA ARG A 287 15.31 5.39 -23.74
C ARG A 287 16.59 5.63 -22.95
N CYS A 288 17.39 4.55 -22.77
CA CYS A 288 18.76 4.65 -22.25
C CYS A 288 19.77 5.08 -23.34
#